data_ebce253659ea73669b8bec058167d8a6
#
_entry.id   ebce253659ea73669b8bec058167d8a6
#
_cell.length_a   1.000
_cell.length_b   1.000
_cell.length_c   1.000
_cell.angle_alpha   90.00
_cell.angle_beta   90.00
_cell.angle_gamma   90.00
#
_symmetry.space_group_name_H-M   'P 1'
#
loop_
_entity.id
_entity.type
_entity.pdbx_description
1 polymer ?
#
loop_
_entity_poly.entity_id
_entity_poly.type
_entity_poly.pdbx_seq_one_letter_code
_entity_poly.pdbx_strand_id
1 'polypeptide(L)'
;MLSALLVTAALQSASADPNLASAQKQLRADDQALLDAIAPGDKTVWERLLAQDAIYVDENGAIMNRTQFLAALKPLPAGSSGHISIVDYQAKIHGRVALVVHKDDERENYHGIPLQAGYLMTETWIKEGADWRLALVHVYVVAKDPPAIKTAPNLLAEYEGRYRAAPDLAYVIRREGDHLIGERQGLPSVTFAQESADVFFVPGHPRDRKVFRRDAGNKIIDFVDRREGEDLVFVRGE
;
A
#
# COMPACT_ATOMS: atom_id res chain seq x y z
N MET A 1 -46.14 -42.30 15.94
CA MET A 1 -45.01 -42.05 16.85
C MET A 1 -43.77 -41.92 15.98
N LEU A 2 -43.33 -40.69 15.69
CA LEU A 2 -42.09 -40.41 14.97
C LEU A 2 -41.02 -40.02 15.99
N SER A 3 -39.99 -40.85 16.13
CA SER A 3 -38.80 -40.53 16.93
C SER A 3 -37.86 -39.64 16.13
N ALA A 4 -37.64 -38.41 16.57
CA ALA A 4 -36.65 -37.51 16.03
C ALA A 4 -35.29 -37.87 16.63
N LEU A 5 -34.35 -38.31 15.79
CA LEU A 5 -32.93 -38.43 16.14
C LEU A 5 -32.29 -37.04 16.09
N LEU A 6 -31.93 -36.50 17.24
CA LEU A 6 -31.05 -35.36 17.36
C LEU A 6 -29.60 -35.81 17.10
N VAL A 7 -29.05 -35.43 15.94
CA VAL A 7 -27.62 -35.53 15.67
C VAL A 7 -26.94 -34.28 16.23
N THR A 8 -26.32 -34.40 17.40
CA THR A 8 -25.43 -33.36 17.95
C THR A 8 -24.09 -33.45 17.24
N ALA A 9 -23.85 -32.52 16.31
CA ALA A 9 -22.53 -32.32 15.73
C ALA A 9 -21.63 -31.65 16.80
N ALA A 10 -20.69 -32.39 17.34
CA ALA A 10 -19.65 -31.88 18.18
C ALA A 10 -18.68 -31.08 17.30
N LEU A 11 -18.67 -29.75 17.42
CA LEU A 11 -17.62 -28.91 16.92
C LEU A 11 -16.34 -29.21 17.69
N GLN A 12 -15.49 -30.05 17.12
CA GLN A 12 -14.12 -30.21 17.58
C GLN A 12 -13.36 -28.93 17.24
N SER A 13 -13.14 -28.08 18.24
CA SER A 13 -12.14 -27.01 18.15
C SER A 13 -10.78 -27.68 17.97
N ALA A 14 -10.23 -27.61 16.76
CA ALA A 14 -8.86 -28.04 16.51
C ALA A 14 -7.94 -27.24 17.44
N SER A 15 -7.35 -27.84 18.43
CA SER A 15 -6.31 -27.24 19.25
C SER A 15 -5.15 -26.89 18.32
N ALA A 16 -4.76 -25.62 18.29
CA ALA A 16 -3.62 -25.17 17.50
C ALA A 16 -2.39 -25.98 17.96
N ASP A 17 -1.64 -26.52 16.99
CA ASP A 17 -0.41 -27.25 17.27
C ASP A 17 0.60 -26.30 17.97
N PRO A 18 1.03 -26.62 19.22
CA PRO A 18 1.95 -25.74 19.97
C PRO A 18 3.26 -25.44 19.21
N ASN A 19 3.72 -26.38 18.38
CA ASN A 19 4.94 -26.21 17.57
C ASN A 19 4.70 -25.19 16.46
N LEU A 20 3.52 -25.15 15.84
CA LEU A 20 3.17 -24.14 14.83
C LEU A 20 3.06 -22.75 15.46
N ALA A 21 2.43 -22.63 16.63
CA ALA A 21 2.33 -21.35 17.32
C ALA A 21 3.72 -20.83 17.74
N SER A 22 4.61 -21.70 18.22
CA SER A 22 6.00 -21.34 18.55
C SER A 22 6.77 -20.88 17.31
N ALA A 23 6.63 -21.58 16.18
CA ALA A 23 7.31 -21.22 14.93
C ALA A 23 6.79 -19.87 14.37
N GLN A 24 5.49 -19.61 14.42
CA GLN A 24 4.92 -18.32 14.01
C GLN A 24 5.44 -17.17 14.89
N LYS A 25 5.54 -17.39 16.21
CA LYS A 25 6.12 -16.39 17.12
C LYS A 25 7.58 -16.11 16.80
N GLN A 26 8.36 -17.15 16.48
CA GLN A 26 9.77 -17.04 16.10
C GLN A 26 9.89 -16.24 14.80
N LEU A 27 9.15 -16.57 13.74
CA LEU A 27 9.16 -15.87 12.48
C LEU A 27 8.86 -14.36 12.66
N ARG A 28 7.78 -14.04 13.42
CA ARG A 28 7.48 -12.63 13.70
C ARG A 28 8.61 -11.91 14.45
N ALA A 29 9.30 -12.57 15.35
CA ALA A 29 10.42 -11.99 16.09
C ALA A 29 11.64 -11.78 15.17
N ASP A 30 11.90 -12.72 14.26
CA ASP A 30 12.96 -12.61 13.27
C ASP A 30 12.66 -11.50 12.26
N ASP A 31 11.40 -11.37 11.80
CA ASP A 31 10.98 -10.26 10.93
C ASP A 31 11.17 -8.90 11.61
N GLN A 32 10.74 -8.75 12.86
CA GLN A 32 10.95 -7.51 13.59
C GLN A 32 12.44 -7.19 13.75
N ALA A 33 13.28 -8.20 14.00
CA ALA A 33 14.73 -8.00 14.08
C ALA A 33 15.35 -7.55 12.76
N LEU A 34 14.83 -8.03 11.61
CA LEU A 34 15.24 -7.56 10.28
C LEU A 34 14.85 -6.10 10.07
N LEU A 35 13.64 -5.70 10.46
CA LEU A 35 13.18 -4.31 10.36
C LEU A 35 13.97 -3.37 11.28
N ASP A 36 14.25 -3.80 12.50
CA ASP A 36 15.06 -3.04 13.45
C ASP A 36 16.50 -2.81 12.95
N ALA A 37 17.00 -3.70 12.12
CA ALA A 37 18.32 -3.65 11.50
C ALA A 37 18.42 -2.68 10.30
N ILE A 38 17.29 -2.19 9.75
CA ILE A 38 17.29 -1.31 8.57
C ILE A 38 17.89 0.05 8.92
N ALA A 39 17.36 0.76 9.92
CA ALA A 39 17.79 2.11 10.26
C ALA A 39 19.30 2.21 10.62
N PRO A 40 19.87 1.30 11.41
CA PRO A 40 21.32 1.29 11.68
C PRO A 40 22.16 0.72 10.52
N GLY A 41 21.54 0.09 9.50
CA GLY A 41 22.25 -0.61 8.43
C GLY A 41 23.00 -1.84 8.93
N ASP A 42 22.44 -2.53 9.94
CA ASP A 42 23.10 -3.71 10.55
C ASP A 42 22.94 -4.95 9.64
N LYS A 43 24.00 -5.23 8.92
CA LYS A 43 24.07 -6.39 8.02
C LYS A 43 24.09 -7.73 8.74
N THR A 44 24.52 -7.76 10.00
CA THR A 44 24.75 -9.02 10.73
C THR A 44 23.43 -9.80 10.90
N VAL A 45 22.33 -9.11 11.21
CA VAL A 45 21.02 -9.72 11.35
C VAL A 45 20.55 -10.27 10.00
N TRP A 46 20.68 -9.47 8.94
CA TRP A 46 20.30 -9.84 7.59
C TRP A 46 21.14 -11.00 7.05
N GLU A 47 22.48 -10.99 7.26
CA GLU A 47 23.38 -12.08 6.88
C GLU A 47 23.00 -13.41 7.53
N ARG A 48 22.55 -13.37 8.77
CA ARG A 48 22.12 -14.54 9.53
C ARG A 48 20.79 -15.09 9.04
N LEU A 49 19.82 -14.24 8.69
CA LEU A 49 18.44 -14.64 8.41
C LEU A 49 18.15 -14.85 6.93
N LEU A 50 18.85 -14.17 6.00
CA LEU A 50 18.67 -14.39 4.57
C LEU A 50 19.23 -15.75 4.12
N ALA A 51 18.45 -16.47 3.29
CA ALA A 51 18.94 -17.62 2.54
C ALA A 51 20.06 -17.22 1.58
N GLN A 52 20.91 -18.17 1.18
CA GLN A 52 22.05 -17.88 0.30
C GLN A 52 21.61 -17.44 -1.10
N ASP A 53 20.49 -17.95 -1.57
CA ASP A 53 19.86 -17.67 -2.86
C ASP A 53 18.65 -16.73 -2.74
N ALA A 54 18.54 -15.96 -1.66
CA ALA A 54 17.43 -15.05 -1.40
C ALA A 54 17.22 -14.04 -2.51
N ILE A 55 15.97 -13.75 -2.79
CA ILE A 55 15.52 -12.70 -3.69
C ILE A 55 14.85 -11.60 -2.85
N TYR A 56 15.27 -10.36 -3.05
CA TYR A 56 14.68 -9.19 -2.43
C TYR A 56 14.12 -8.27 -3.52
N VAL A 57 12.85 -7.94 -3.43
CA VAL A 57 12.19 -6.94 -4.30
C VAL A 57 11.85 -5.73 -3.44
N ASP A 58 12.46 -4.60 -3.75
CA ASP A 58 12.24 -3.36 -3.00
C ASP A 58 10.93 -2.67 -3.37
N GLU A 59 10.63 -1.59 -2.68
CA GLU A 59 9.42 -0.78 -2.87
C GLU A 59 9.33 -0.09 -4.23
N ASN A 60 10.42 -0.02 -4.98
CA ASN A 60 10.49 0.53 -6.34
C ASN A 60 10.44 -0.55 -7.42
N GLY A 61 10.35 -1.84 -7.01
CA GLY A 61 10.35 -2.98 -7.90
C GLY A 61 11.73 -3.42 -8.38
N ALA A 62 12.82 -2.92 -7.78
CA ALA A 62 14.15 -3.40 -8.09
C ALA A 62 14.38 -4.78 -7.48
N ILE A 63 14.83 -5.73 -8.31
CA ILE A 63 15.10 -7.11 -7.89
C ILE A 63 16.57 -7.25 -7.55
N MET A 64 16.86 -7.68 -6.34
CA MET A 64 18.22 -7.87 -5.82
C MET A 64 18.42 -9.30 -5.33
N ASN A 65 19.60 -9.85 -5.56
CA ASN A 65 20.05 -11.03 -4.85
C ASN A 65 20.62 -10.64 -3.47
N ARG A 66 20.91 -11.66 -2.65
CA ARG A 66 21.47 -11.48 -1.29
C ARG A 66 22.69 -10.54 -1.25
N THR A 67 23.64 -10.71 -2.16
CA THR A 67 24.87 -9.89 -2.20
C THR A 67 24.56 -8.44 -2.53
N GLN A 68 23.69 -8.19 -3.50
CA GLN A 68 23.29 -6.85 -3.91
C GLN A 68 22.52 -6.14 -2.79
N PHE A 69 21.57 -6.82 -2.15
CA PHE A 69 20.82 -6.26 -1.03
C PHE A 69 21.74 -5.89 0.14
N LEU A 70 22.63 -6.81 0.58
CA LEU A 70 23.57 -6.53 1.66
C LEU A 70 24.56 -5.40 1.33
N ALA A 71 24.91 -5.24 0.05
CA ALA A 71 25.73 -4.11 -0.39
C ALA A 71 24.98 -2.78 -0.36
N ALA A 72 23.68 -2.81 -0.67
CA ALA A 72 22.79 -1.64 -0.65
C ALA A 72 22.42 -1.19 0.77
N LEU A 73 22.32 -2.13 1.72
CA LEU A 73 21.95 -1.81 3.11
C LEU A 73 23.01 -0.90 3.75
N LYS A 74 22.59 0.31 4.12
CA LYS A 74 23.40 1.37 4.73
C LYS A 74 22.65 1.97 5.90
N PRO A 75 23.34 2.48 6.91
CA PRO A 75 22.70 3.27 7.96
C PRO A 75 22.02 4.51 7.38
N LEU A 76 20.96 4.96 8.03
CA LEU A 76 20.33 6.24 7.71
C LEU A 76 21.38 7.38 7.76
N PRO A 77 21.24 8.40 6.90
CA PRO A 77 22.18 9.52 6.88
C PRO A 77 22.19 10.29 8.20
N ALA A 78 23.27 10.99 8.47
CA ALA A 78 23.38 11.84 9.65
C ALA A 78 22.23 12.86 9.70
N GLY A 79 21.63 13.05 10.87
CA GLY A 79 20.45 13.90 11.04
C GLY A 79 19.11 13.18 10.81
N SER A 80 19.15 11.90 10.45
CA SER A 80 17.96 11.06 10.31
C SER A 80 17.94 9.95 11.35
N SER A 81 16.75 9.57 11.79
CA SER A 81 16.49 8.40 12.62
C SER A 81 15.16 7.78 12.22
N GLY A 82 15.02 6.47 12.35
CA GLY A 82 13.81 5.78 11.95
C GLY A 82 13.60 4.49 12.73
N HIS A 83 12.35 4.06 12.74
CA HIS A 83 11.94 2.78 13.31
C HIS A 83 10.74 2.24 12.52
N ILE A 84 10.77 0.95 12.22
CA ILE A 84 9.71 0.23 11.51
C ILE A 84 9.12 -0.80 12.46
N SER A 85 7.81 -0.75 12.67
CA SER A 85 7.10 -1.66 13.57
C SER A 85 6.09 -2.51 12.81
N ILE A 86 6.06 -3.81 13.06
CA ILE A 86 5.03 -4.70 12.55
C ILE A 86 3.71 -4.43 13.28
N VAL A 87 2.68 -3.98 12.56
CA VAL A 87 1.35 -3.64 13.09
C VAL A 87 0.30 -4.71 12.84
N ASP A 88 0.49 -5.55 11.82
CA ASP A 88 -0.36 -6.72 11.52
C ASP A 88 0.54 -7.84 11.00
N TYR A 89 0.28 -9.10 11.36
CA TYR A 89 1.15 -10.21 11.02
C TYR A 89 0.38 -11.50 10.82
N GLN A 90 0.58 -12.13 9.69
CA GLN A 90 -0.02 -13.42 9.37
C GLN A 90 1.05 -14.36 8.81
N ALA A 91 1.14 -15.56 9.36
CA ALA A 91 2.03 -16.60 8.88
C ALA A 91 1.28 -17.91 8.69
N LYS A 92 1.50 -18.59 7.57
CA LYS A 92 1.01 -19.95 7.30
C LYS A 92 2.19 -20.87 7.04
N ILE A 93 2.32 -21.92 7.83
CA ILE A 93 3.43 -22.87 7.78
C ILE A 93 2.97 -24.16 7.09
N HIS A 94 3.70 -24.55 6.06
CA HIS A 94 3.48 -25.75 5.25
C HIS A 94 4.78 -26.58 5.22
N GLY A 95 4.94 -27.44 6.24
CA GLY A 95 6.13 -28.26 6.40
C GLY A 95 7.39 -27.41 6.60
N ARG A 96 8.24 -27.33 5.57
CA ARG A 96 9.49 -26.56 5.59
C ARG A 96 9.38 -25.16 4.96
N VAL A 97 8.17 -24.70 4.63
CA VAL A 97 7.92 -23.40 4.03
C VAL A 97 6.94 -22.63 4.88
N ALA A 98 7.22 -21.38 5.16
CA ALA A 98 6.26 -20.45 5.74
C ALA A 98 6.00 -19.31 4.74
N LEU A 99 4.72 -19.00 4.55
CA LEU A 99 4.24 -17.84 3.83
C LEU A 99 3.86 -16.79 4.85
N VAL A 100 4.46 -15.63 4.75
CA VAL A 100 4.26 -14.53 5.70
C VAL A 100 3.75 -13.30 4.95
N VAL A 101 2.78 -12.63 5.56
CA VAL A 101 2.30 -11.31 5.14
C VAL A 101 2.21 -10.44 6.39
N HIS A 102 2.83 -9.26 6.34
CA HIS A 102 2.69 -8.31 7.44
C HIS A 102 2.57 -6.87 6.95
N LYS A 103 1.98 -6.04 7.80
CA LYS A 103 1.89 -4.60 7.62
C LYS A 103 2.79 -3.91 8.60
N ASP A 104 3.49 -2.89 8.12
CA ASP A 104 4.45 -2.15 8.90
C ASP A 104 4.12 -0.66 8.91
N ASP A 105 4.41 -0.02 10.04
CA ASP A 105 4.35 1.43 10.21
C ASP A 105 5.78 1.93 10.46
N GLU A 106 6.29 2.72 9.52
CA GLU A 106 7.57 3.40 9.65
C GLU A 106 7.36 4.80 10.20
N ARG A 107 8.17 5.14 11.18
CA ARG A 107 8.30 6.48 11.73
C ARG A 107 9.73 6.94 11.54
N GLU A 108 9.90 8.00 10.77
CA GLU A 108 11.22 8.60 10.52
C GLU A 108 11.23 10.05 10.99
N ASN A 109 12.38 10.50 11.48
CA ASN A 109 12.72 11.91 11.65
C ASN A 109 13.84 12.22 10.65
N TYR A 110 13.53 13.02 9.65
CA TYR A 110 14.47 13.45 8.63
C TYR A 110 14.83 14.92 8.87
N HIS A 111 16.00 15.18 9.44
CA HIS A 111 16.46 16.54 9.80
C HIS A 111 15.44 17.35 10.61
N GLY A 112 14.76 16.73 11.55
CA GLY A 112 13.72 17.35 12.39
C GLY A 112 12.31 17.30 11.79
N ILE A 113 12.15 16.82 10.57
CA ILE A 113 10.86 16.68 9.90
C ILE A 113 10.32 15.25 10.13
N PRO A 114 9.17 15.09 10.81
CA PRO A 114 8.58 13.77 11.01
C PRO A 114 7.97 13.25 9.70
N LEU A 115 8.33 12.04 9.32
CA LEU A 115 7.80 11.31 8.19
C LEU A 115 7.14 10.02 8.66
N GLN A 116 6.16 9.54 7.91
CA GLN A 116 5.49 8.27 8.17
C GLN A 116 5.20 7.57 6.84
N ALA A 117 5.59 6.30 6.75
CA ALA A 117 5.23 5.41 5.66
C ALA A 117 4.57 4.14 6.18
N GLY A 118 3.81 3.45 5.33
CA GLY A 118 3.27 2.13 5.61
C GLY A 118 3.72 1.17 4.53
N TYR A 119 4.01 -0.06 4.93
CA TYR A 119 4.40 -1.12 4.00
C TYR A 119 3.50 -2.33 4.16
N LEU A 120 3.34 -3.08 3.07
CA LEU A 120 2.82 -4.43 3.05
C LEU A 120 3.95 -5.32 2.55
N MET A 121 4.42 -6.20 3.40
CA MET A 121 5.44 -7.17 3.05
C MET A 121 4.84 -8.53 2.77
N THR A 122 5.34 -9.21 1.75
CA THR A 122 5.05 -10.61 1.48
C THR A 122 6.36 -11.39 1.42
N GLU A 123 6.42 -12.47 2.17
CA GLU A 123 7.66 -13.19 2.38
C GLU A 123 7.49 -14.69 2.27
N THR A 124 8.57 -15.33 1.87
CA THR A 124 8.70 -16.79 1.91
C THR A 124 9.91 -17.15 2.76
N TRP A 125 9.65 -17.88 3.83
CA TRP A 125 10.68 -18.44 4.68
C TRP A 125 10.81 -19.94 4.41
N ILE A 126 12.04 -20.43 4.39
CA ILE A 126 12.37 -21.85 4.22
C ILE A 126 13.13 -22.37 5.45
N LYS A 127 12.84 -23.60 5.84
CA LYS A 127 13.51 -24.23 6.98
C LYS A 127 14.78 -24.96 6.52
N GLU A 128 15.94 -24.48 6.94
CA GLU A 128 17.24 -25.07 6.73
C GLU A 128 17.74 -25.71 8.02
N GLY A 129 17.70 -27.04 8.12
CA GLY A 129 17.95 -27.73 9.38
C GLY A 129 16.91 -27.36 10.45
N ALA A 130 17.35 -26.75 11.54
CA ALA A 130 16.51 -26.25 12.62
C ALA A 130 16.05 -24.81 12.41
N ASP A 131 16.75 -24.04 11.57
CA ASP A 131 16.58 -22.60 11.42
C ASP A 131 15.65 -22.22 10.27
N TRP A 132 14.96 -21.11 10.41
CA TRP A 132 14.24 -20.46 9.33
C TRP A 132 15.18 -19.46 8.60
N ARG A 133 15.09 -19.44 7.26
CA ARG A 133 15.80 -18.50 6.39
C ARG A 133 14.83 -17.82 5.47
N LEU A 134 14.95 -16.51 5.32
CA LEU A 134 14.16 -15.68 4.46
C LEU A 134 14.65 -15.84 3.00
N ALA A 135 13.82 -16.46 2.16
CA ALA A 135 14.16 -16.78 0.77
C ALA A 135 13.62 -15.77 -0.23
N LEU A 136 12.46 -15.15 0.07
CA LEU A 136 11.87 -14.13 -0.77
C LEU A 136 11.29 -13.02 0.09
N VAL A 137 11.56 -11.80 -0.27
CA VAL A 137 10.91 -10.59 0.27
C VAL A 137 10.36 -9.76 -0.90
N HIS A 138 9.15 -9.29 -0.77
CA HIS A 138 8.58 -8.27 -1.64
C HIS A 138 7.98 -7.17 -0.79
N VAL A 139 8.49 -5.96 -0.96
CA VAL A 139 8.06 -4.74 -0.26
C VAL A 139 7.07 -3.99 -1.14
N TYR A 140 5.91 -3.64 -0.60
CA TYR A 140 4.92 -2.82 -1.26
C TYR A 140 4.60 -1.60 -0.39
N VAL A 141 4.77 -0.39 -0.93
CA VAL A 141 4.38 0.85 -0.24
C VAL A 141 2.86 0.97 -0.21
N VAL A 142 2.29 1.03 0.98
CA VAL A 142 0.86 1.31 1.17
C VAL A 142 0.64 2.81 1.01
N ALA A 143 0.27 3.23 -0.19
CA ALA A 143 -0.07 4.61 -0.46
C ALA A 143 -1.27 5.05 0.38
N LYS A 144 -1.26 6.31 0.83
CA LYS A 144 -2.36 6.94 1.56
C LYS A 144 -2.96 8.05 0.71
N ASP A 145 -4.25 8.30 0.92
CA ASP A 145 -4.87 9.48 0.33
C ASP A 145 -4.15 10.74 0.82
N PRO A 146 -3.95 11.75 -0.05
CA PRO A 146 -3.43 13.03 0.37
C PRO A 146 -4.42 13.75 1.29
N PRO A 147 -3.98 14.71 2.10
CA PRO A 147 -4.88 15.57 2.85
C PRO A 147 -5.81 16.35 1.92
N ALA A 148 -7.12 16.24 2.15
CA ALA A 148 -8.09 17.01 1.40
C ALA A 148 -8.18 18.45 1.95
N ILE A 149 -8.22 19.44 1.05
CA ILE A 149 -8.53 20.82 1.40
C ILE A 149 -10.02 21.10 1.26
N LYS A 150 -10.54 22.04 2.06
CA LYS A 150 -11.91 22.54 1.93
C LYS A 150 -11.92 23.72 0.97
N THR A 151 -12.71 23.61 -0.08
CA THR A 151 -12.89 24.67 -1.07
C THR A 151 -14.31 25.22 -1.01
N ALA A 152 -14.43 26.54 -1.16
CA ALA A 152 -15.75 27.18 -1.16
C ALA A 152 -16.60 26.67 -2.34
N PRO A 153 -17.89 26.37 -2.12
CA PRO A 153 -18.74 25.76 -3.15
C PRO A 153 -18.80 26.54 -4.48
N ASN A 154 -18.76 27.87 -4.43
CA ASN A 154 -18.76 28.71 -5.64
C ASN A 154 -17.50 28.51 -6.51
N LEU A 155 -16.35 28.19 -5.92
CA LEU A 155 -15.13 27.87 -6.67
C LEU A 155 -15.18 26.47 -7.28
N LEU A 156 -15.87 25.54 -6.65
CA LEU A 156 -16.09 24.19 -7.19
C LEU A 156 -16.99 24.20 -8.44
N ALA A 157 -17.87 25.16 -8.58
CA ALA A 157 -18.74 25.28 -9.75
C ALA A 157 -17.97 25.46 -11.07
N GLU A 158 -16.74 25.97 -11.05
CA GLU A 158 -15.91 26.12 -12.24
C GLU A 158 -15.56 24.77 -12.91
N TYR A 159 -15.51 23.70 -12.12
CA TYR A 159 -15.14 22.35 -12.58
C TYR A 159 -16.34 21.55 -13.12
N GLU A 160 -17.56 22.04 -12.94
CA GLU A 160 -18.77 21.37 -13.44
C GLU A 160 -18.76 21.33 -14.97
N GLY A 161 -19.22 20.22 -15.53
CA GLY A 161 -19.32 20.08 -16.98
C GLY A 161 -19.23 18.65 -17.46
N ARG A 162 -19.32 18.50 -18.78
CA ARG A 162 -19.11 17.23 -19.45
C ARG A 162 -17.71 17.22 -20.07
N TYR A 163 -16.96 16.16 -19.77
CA TYR A 163 -15.59 15.97 -20.23
C TYR A 163 -15.48 14.65 -20.98
N ARG A 164 -14.84 14.64 -22.14
CA ARG A 164 -14.78 13.47 -23.02
C ARG A 164 -13.36 13.16 -23.45
N ALA A 165 -12.95 11.89 -23.33
CA ALA A 165 -11.69 11.37 -23.87
C ALA A 165 -11.90 10.58 -25.18
N ALA A 166 -13.07 9.91 -25.34
CA ALA A 166 -13.45 9.16 -26.54
C ALA A 166 -14.98 9.23 -26.73
N PRO A 167 -15.53 8.82 -27.87
CA PRO A 167 -16.99 8.85 -28.13
C PRO A 167 -17.83 8.17 -27.03
N ASP A 168 -17.33 7.07 -26.50
CA ASP A 168 -17.96 6.23 -25.48
C ASP A 168 -17.34 6.42 -24.07
N LEU A 169 -16.39 7.35 -23.93
CA LEU A 169 -15.69 7.61 -22.67
C LEU A 169 -15.83 9.07 -22.26
N ALA A 170 -16.77 9.33 -21.37
CA ALA A 170 -17.05 10.67 -20.85
C ALA A 170 -17.28 10.64 -19.32
N TYR A 171 -16.93 11.75 -18.69
CA TYR A 171 -17.35 12.12 -17.34
C TYR A 171 -18.38 13.25 -17.40
N VAL A 172 -19.37 13.16 -16.53
CA VAL A 172 -20.18 14.32 -16.12
C VAL A 172 -19.72 14.68 -14.70
N ILE A 173 -19.22 15.88 -14.53
CA ILE A 173 -18.80 16.39 -13.24
C ILE A 173 -19.82 17.41 -12.78
N ARG A 174 -20.36 17.21 -11.60
CA ARG A 174 -21.30 18.12 -10.94
C ARG A 174 -20.90 18.40 -9.52
N ARG A 175 -21.29 19.53 -9.00
CA ARG A 175 -21.12 19.87 -7.60
C ARG A 175 -22.27 19.34 -6.78
N GLU A 176 -21.95 18.80 -5.60
CA GLU A 176 -22.91 18.42 -4.59
C GLU A 176 -22.44 18.92 -3.21
N GLY A 177 -23.08 20.01 -2.74
CA GLY A 177 -22.65 20.67 -1.52
C GLY A 177 -21.24 21.27 -1.66
N ASP A 178 -20.31 20.75 -0.86
CA ASP A 178 -18.92 21.20 -0.77
C ASP A 178 -17.92 20.26 -1.47
N HIS A 179 -18.40 19.37 -2.36
CA HIS A 179 -17.57 18.44 -3.12
C HIS A 179 -18.06 18.27 -4.56
N LEU A 180 -17.21 17.70 -5.40
CA LEU A 180 -17.53 17.32 -6.77
C LEU A 180 -17.88 15.83 -6.84
N ILE A 181 -18.87 15.53 -7.68
CA ILE A 181 -19.23 14.16 -8.05
C ILE A 181 -18.86 13.93 -9.52
N GLY A 182 -18.11 12.88 -9.78
CA GLY A 182 -17.79 12.41 -11.13
C GLY A 182 -18.65 11.21 -11.50
N GLU A 183 -19.35 11.29 -12.60
CA GLU A 183 -20.22 10.24 -13.10
C GLU A 183 -19.73 9.74 -14.46
N ARG A 184 -19.68 8.44 -14.63
CA ARG A 184 -19.40 7.76 -15.90
C ARG A 184 -20.53 6.79 -16.19
N GLN A 185 -20.90 6.72 -17.47
CA GLN A 185 -21.97 5.80 -17.90
C GLN A 185 -21.64 4.35 -17.51
N GLY A 186 -22.58 3.68 -16.84
CA GLY A 186 -22.46 2.27 -16.44
C GLY A 186 -21.58 2.01 -15.21
N LEU A 187 -21.07 3.06 -14.55
CA LEU A 187 -20.27 2.94 -13.34
C LEU A 187 -20.92 3.71 -12.16
N PRO A 188 -20.65 3.30 -10.92
CA PRO A 188 -21.03 4.11 -9.76
C PRO A 188 -20.39 5.50 -9.82
N SER A 189 -21.10 6.50 -9.32
CA SER A 189 -20.55 7.82 -9.14
C SER A 189 -19.43 7.82 -8.10
N VAL A 190 -18.45 8.72 -8.25
CA VAL A 190 -17.32 8.86 -7.34
C VAL A 190 -17.26 10.29 -6.83
N THR A 191 -16.90 10.46 -5.56
CA THR A 191 -16.63 11.77 -4.97
C THR A 191 -15.20 12.17 -5.28
N PHE A 192 -14.98 13.43 -5.69
CA PHE A 192 -13.66 14.02 -5.85
C PHE A 192 -13.34 14.89 -4.64
N ALA A 193 -12.29 14.56 -3.92
CA ALA A 193 -11.71 15.37 -2.87
C ALA A 193 -10.59 16.25 -3.46
N GLN A 194 -10.52 17.51 -3.07
CA GLN A 194 -9.49 18.42 -3.58
C GLN A 194 -8.21 18.31 -2.76
N GLU A 195 -7.09 18.09 -3.43
CA GLU A 195 -5.75 18.05 -2.82
C GLU A 195 -5.09 19.43 -2.84
N SER A 196 -5.20 20.12 -3.97
CA SER A 196 -4.69 21.49 -4.18
C SER A 196 -5.48 22.17 -5.28
N ALA A 197 -5.14 23.40 -5.64
CA ALA A 197 -5.77 24.09 -6.76
C ALA A 197 -5.70 23.23 -8.04
N ASP A 198 -6.84 23.02 -8.68
CA ASP A 198 -6.99 22.22 -9.90
C ASP A 198 -6.60 20.72 -9.81
N VAL A 199 -6.25 20.20 -8.61
CA VAL A 199 -5.88 18.82 -8.39
C VAL A 199 -6.87 18.13 -7.44
N PHE A 200 -7.47 17.06 -7.92
CA PHE A 200 -8.43 16.25 -7.17
C PHE A 200 -8.00 14.79 -7.16
N PHE A 201 -8.49 14.05 -6.18
CA PHE A 201 -8.35 12.61 -6.07
C PHE A 201 -9.69 11.95 -5.71
N VAL A 202 -9.79 10.65 -5.92
CA VAL A 202 -10.92 9.85 -5.44
C VAL A 202 -10.50 9.19 -4.13
N PRO A 203 -11.18 9.44 -3.00
CA PRO A 203 -10.86 8.79 -1.73
C PRO A 203 -10.82 7.26 -1.87
N GLY A 204 -9.78 6.64 -1.31
CA GLY A 204 -9.48 5.22 -1.46
C GLY A 204 -8.69 4.85 -2.73
N HIS A 205 -8.37 5.85 -3.59
CA HIS A 205 -7.53 5.68 -4.78
C HIS A 205 -6.31 6.62 -4.73
N PRO A 206 -5.38 6.40 -3.79
CA PRO A 206 -4.30 7.35 -3.47
C PRO A 206 -3.30 7.59 -4.60
N ARG A 207 -3.30 6.76 -5.64
CA ARG A 207 -2.41 6.88 -6.81
C ARG A 207 -3.02 7.66 -7.97
N ASP A 208 -4.35 7.86 -7.96
CA ASP A 208 -5.05 8.54 -9.05
C ASP A 208 -5.18 10.02 -8.78
N ARG A 209 -4.98 10.84 -9.81
CA ARG A 209 -5.24 12.30 -9.76
C ARG A 209 -6.08 12.73 -10.94
N LYS A 210 -7.00 13.66 -10.69
CA LYS A 210 -7.73 14.42 -11.71
C LYS A 210 -7.14 15.81 -11.71
N VAL A 211 -6.30 16.12 -12.70
CA VAL A 211 -5.58 17.39 -12.82
C VAL A 211 -6.29 18.24 -13.85
N PHE A 212 -7.03 19.25 -13.41
CA PHE A 212 -7.71 20.20 -14.30
C PHE A 212 -6.72 21.19 -14.89
N ARG A 213 -6.91 21.52 -16.16
CA ARG A 213 -6.06 22.48 -16.85
C ARG A 213 -6.88 23.67 -17.35
N ARG A 214 -6.24 24.82 -17.33
CA ARG A 214 -6.85 26.10 -17.71
C ARG A 214 -6.21 26.66 -18.97
N ASP A 215 -6.98 27.42 -19.75
CA ASP A 215 -6.47 28.24 -20.85
C ASP A 215 -5.85 29.54 -20.34
N ALA A 216 -5.36 30.37 -21.28
CA ALA A 216 -4.78 31.66 -20.99
C ALA A 216 -5.78 32.68 -20.37
N GLY A 217 -7.08 32.43 -20.53
CA GLY A 217 -8.18 33.19 -19.91
C GLY A 217 -8.59 32.63 -18.54
N ASN A 218 -7.85 31.69 -17.98
CA ASN A 218 -8.11 31.02 -16.70
C ASN A 218 -9.38 30.14 -16.68
N LYS A 219 -9.90 29.73 -17.84
CA LYS A 219 -11.08 28.86 -17.96
C LYS A 219 -10.64 27.40 -18.01
N ILE A 220 -11.32 26.53 -17.26
CA ILE A 220 -11.11 25.07 -17.33
C ILE A 220 -11.44 24.56 -18.73
N ILE A 221 -10.47 23.91 -19.39
CA ILE A 221 -10.62 23.36 -20.75
C ILE A 221 -10.63 21.83 -20.78
N ASP A 222 -9.99 21.18 -19.84
CA ASP A 222 -9.93 19.74 -19.73
C ASP A 222 -9.51 19.30 -18.31
N PHE A 223 -9.49 17.99 -18.09
CA PHE A 223 -8.71 17.41 -17.01
C PHE A 223 -7.96 16.17 -17.49
N VAL A 224 -6.84 15.92 -16.84
CA VAL A 224 -6.02 14.72 -17.00
C VAL A 224 -6.37 13.74 -15.89
N ASP A 225 -6.85 12.55 -16.25
CA ASP A 225 -6.98 11.42 -15.32
C ASP A 225 -5.63 10.69 -15.31
N ARG A 226 -4.78 11.05 -14.34
CA ARG A 226 -3.43 10.51 -14.19
C ARG A 226 -3.46 9.28 -13.31
N ARG A 227 -2.95 8.16 -13.85
CA ARG A 227 -2.88 6.86 -13.18
C ARG A 227 -1.51 6.26 -13.40
N GLU A 228 -0.72 6.12 -12.35
CA GLU A 228 0.56 5.39 -12.38
C GLU A 228 1.48 5.79 -13.57
N GLY A 229 1.47 7.07 -13.94
CA GLY A 229 2.29 7.59 -15.05
C GLY A 229 1.60 7.60 -16.42
N GLU A 230 0.37 7.05 -16.55
CA GLU A 230 -0.44 7.14 -17.76
C GLU A 230 -1.48 8.25 -17.63
N ASP A 231 -1.60 9.07 -18.67
CA ASP A 231 -2.48 10.23 -18.70
C ASP A 231 -3.62 10.03 -19.72
N LEU A 232 -4.87 10.03 -19.22
CA LEU A 232 -6.07 10.11 -20.05
C LEU A 232 -6.61 11.54 -20.03
N VAL A 233 -6.61 12.21 -21.17
CA VAL A 233 -7.11 13.59 -21.30
C VAL A 233 -8.60 13.59 -21.60
N PHE A 234 -9.36 14.22 -20.73
CA PHE A 234 -10.81 14.44 -20.88
C PHE A 234 -11.05 15.92 -21.22
N VAL A 235 -11.32 16.20 -22.47
CA VAL A 235 -11.59 17.56 -22.98
C VAL A 235 -12.98 17.99 -22.59
N ARG A 236 -13.12 19.22 -22.10
CA ARG A 236 -14.43 19.80 -21.75
C ARG A 236 -15.25 20.04 -23.00
N GLY A 237 -16.46 19.45 -23.03
CA GLY A 237 -17.43 19.70 -24.08
C GLY A 237 -18.19 21.02 -23.88
N GLU A 238 -18.80 21.52 -24.93
CA GLU A 238 -19.75 22.63 -24.88
C GLU A 238 -21.04 22.24 -24.14
#